data_89c790b1c8cb45c5b2440d9aa3a20e1f
#
_entry.id   89c790b1c8cb45c5b2440d9aa3a20e1f
#
_cell.length_a   1.000
_cell.length_b   1.000
_cell.length_c   1.000
_cell.angle_alpha   90.00
_cell.angle_beta   90.00
_cell.angle_gamma   90.00
#
_symmetry.space_group_name_H-M   'P 1'
#
loop_
_entity.id
_entity.type
_entity.pdbx_description
1 polymer ?
#
loop_
_entity_poly.entity_id
_entity_poly.type
_entity_poly.pdbx_seq_one_letter_code
_entity_poly.pdbx_strand_id
1 'polypeptide(L)'
;MDKLTSMKVFVYVVEQGSFRSAANHFNLSATMISKHVHHLETSLNSQLIHRTTRKQSLTDSGQLYYRECKRILEDLSNAENLIQTLENQPQGTVKINCPVTYGNKVLAPIVAKFLANHPTINVELVLNNDFVDPYSSDIDLIVRIGDLSDSSLVARYLGDYEMCYCAAPEYLNQHAEIRVLEDLAQHPSLGFSYSSRRDVSGRDTQARGAQSSESQLLAPQNHQATHSAVNKGQVRLMSNNGDVLRYAALQGVGVLLQPTILVAEEIERGMLLEILPGMAPLPKPIHLLYKTKQLSLKNRTFVEFLLAELSK
;
A
#
# COMPACT_ATOMS: atom_id res chain seq x y z
N MET A 1 -34.50 -14.96 1.54
CA MET A 1 -33.28 -14.26 2.06
C MET A 1 -33.04 -13.05 1.20
N ASP A 2 -32.61 -11.96 1.80
CA ASP A 2 -32.22 -10.78 1.04
C ASP A 2 -30.93 -11.03 0.25
N LYS A 3 -30.96 -10.70 -1.05
CA LYS A 3 -29.86 -11.00 -2.00
C LYS A 3 -28.64 -10.11 -1.73
N LEU A 4 -28.85 -8.83 -1.41
CA LEU A 4 -27.77 -7.91 -1.10
C LEU A 4 -27.02 -8.31 0.19
N THR A 5 -27.76 -8.68 1.23
CA THR A 5 -27.18 -9.22 2.47
C THR A 5 -26.39 -10.51 2.18
N SER A 6 -26.93 -11.38 1.32
CA SER A 6 -26.22 -12.61 0.93
C SER A 6 -24.93 -12.32 0.17
N MET A 7 -24.93 -11.29 -0.72
CA MET A 7 -23.71 -10.84 -1.39
C MET A 7 -22.68 -10.27 -0.40
N LYS A 8 -23.08 -9.42 0.56
CA LYS A 8 -22.20 -8.90 1.61
C LYS A 8 -21.56 -10.03 2.42
N VAL A 9 -22.36 -11.01 2.83
CA VAL A 9 -21.88 -12.20 3.56
C VAL A 9 -20.89 -13.00 2.71
N PHE A 10 -21.19 -13.25 1.44
CA PHE A 10 -20.32 -14.02 0.54
C PHE A 10 -18.97 -13.32 0.35
N VAL A 11 -18.98 -12.01 0.05
CA VAL A 11 -17.75 -11.21 -0.11
C VAL A 11 -16.90 -11.30 1.16
N TYR A 12 -17.49 -11.10 2.33
CA TYR A 12 -16.78 -11.16 3.61
C TYR A 12 -16.19 -12.54 3.91
N VAL A 13 -16.94 -13.62 3.63
CA VAL A 13 -16.45 -15.00 3.78
C VAL A 13 -15.24 -15.26 2.90
N VAL A 14 -15.23 -14.74 1.66
CA VAL A 14 -14.11 -14.86 0.73
C VAL A 14 -12.88 -14.11 1.23
N GLU A 15 -13.06 -12.88 1.68
CA GLU A 15 -11.97 -12.02 2.14
C GLU A 15 -11.31 -12.52 3.43
N GLN A 16 -12.12 -13.00 4.38
CA GLN A 16 -11.63 -13.50 5.66
C GLN A 16 -11.29 -15.00 5.66
N GLY A 17 -11.64 -15.71 4.61
CA GLY A 17 -11.43 -17.16 4.48
C GLY A 17 -12.13 -17.98 5.57
N SER A 18 -13.13 -17.42 6.28
CA SER A 18 -13.73 -18.06 7.45
C SER A 18 -15.22 -17.74 7.64
N PHE A 19 -16.07 -18.76 7.61
CA PHE A 19 -17.48 -18.67 7.97
C PHE A 19 -17.69 -18.24 9.43
N ARG A 20 -16.77 -18.61 10.32
CA ARG A 20 -16.83 -18.25 11.73
C ARG A 20 -16.53 -16.76 11.94
N SER A 21 -15.56 -16.22 11.22
CA SER A 21 -15.27 -14.78 11.23
C SER A 21 -16.48 -13.99 10.74
N ALA A 22 -17.10 -14.41 9.63
CA ALA A 22 -18.30 -13.79 9.11
C ALA A 22 -19.48 -13.88 10.10
N ALA A 23 -19.65 -14.99 10.80
CA ALA A 23 -20.67 -15.14 11.83
C ALA A 23 -20.54 -14.10 12.94
N ASN A 24 -19.33 -13.89 13.42
CA ASN A 24 -19.04 -12.86 14.43
C ASN A 24 -19.28 -11.45 13.89
N HIS A 25 -18.82 -11.15 12.68
CA HIS A 25 -18.95 -9.82 12.07
C HIS A 25 -20.40 -9.41 11.82
N PHE A 26 -21.20 -10.33 11.27
CA PHE A 26 -22.61 -10.06 10.97
C PHE A 26 -23.56 -10.33 12.14
N ASN A 27 -23.03 -10.74 13.29
CA ASN A 27 -23.82 -11.13 14.46
C ASN A 27 -24.86 -12.24 14.16
N LEU A 28 -24.43 -13.22 13.35
CA LEU A 28 -25.25 -14.34 12.89
C LEU A 28 -24.60 -15.67 13.32
N SER A 29 -25.40 -16.77 13.29
CA SER A 29 -24.81 -18.10 13.46
C SER A 29 -24.05 -18.54 12.20
N ALA A 30 -23.04 -19.40 12.36
CA ALA A 30 -22.31 -19.97 11.22
C ALA A 30 -23.23 -20.71 10.25
N THR A 31 -24.31 -21.32 10.76
CA THR A 31 -25.36 -21.95 9.94
C THR A 31 -26.10 -20.90 9.08
N MET A 32 -26.38 -19.73 9.61
CA MET A 32 -27.01 -18.63 8.84
C MET A 32 -26.09 -18.08 7.76
N ILE A 33 -24.80 -17.90 8.06
CA ILE A 33 -23.80 -17.51 7.06
C ILE A 33 -23.75 -18.55 5.92
N SER A 34 -23.73 -19.86 6.26
CA SER A 34 -23.77 -20.94 5.26
C SER A 34 -25.05 -20.90 4.42
N LYS A 35 -26.20 -20.59 5.01
CA LYS A 35 -27.48 -20.43 4.29
C LYS A 35 -27.44 -19.24 3.31
N HIS A 36 -26.82 -18.11 3.66
CA HIS A 36 -26.66 -16.97 2.75
C HIS A 36 -25.83 -17.33 1.52
N VAL A 37 -24.70 -18.02 1.70
CA VAL A 37 -23.87 -18.49 0.57
C VAL A 37 -24.65 -19.50 -0.28
N HIS A 38 -25.30 -20.49 0.34
CA HIS A 38 -26.11 -21.48 -0.36
C HIS A 38 -27.27 -20.86 -1.14
N HIS A 39 -27.90 -19.81 -0.61
CA HIS A 39 -28.96 -19.07 -1.30
C HIS A 39 -28.46 -18.45 -2.61
N LEU A 40 -27.24 -17.90 -2.62
CA LEU A 40 -26.62 -17.39 -3.86
C LEU A 40 -26.30 -18.53 -4.83
N GLU A 41 -25.68 -19.60 -4.35
CA GLU A 41 -25.35 -20.79 -5.17
C GLU A 41 -26.61 -21.38 -5.84
N THR A 42 -27.69 -21.49 -5.08
CA THR A 42 -29.00 -21.97 -5.60
C THR A 42 -29.57 -20.98 -6.63
N SER A 43 -29.51 -19.65 -6.35
CA SER A 43 -30.06 -18.65 -7.25
C SER A 43 -29.30 -18.55 -8.58
N LEU A 44 -28.03 -18.93 -8.58
CA LEU A 44 -27.15 -18.90 -9.75
C LEU A 44 -27.02 -20.27 -10.43
N ASN A 45 -27.61 -21.29 -9.82
CA ASN A 45 -27.43 -22.67 -10.21
C ASN A 45 -25.94 -23.05 -10.42
N SER A 46 -25.09 -22.54 -9.56
CA SER A 46 -23.63 -22.70 -9.64
C SER A 46 -22.99 -22.69 -8.26
N GLN A 47 -22.03 -23.57 -8.04
CA GLN A 47 -21.25 -23.59 -6.81
C GLN A 47 -20.21 -22.47 -6.85
N LEU A 48 -20.14 -21.66 -5.77
CA LEU A 48 -19.23 -20.52 -5.66
C LEU A 48 -17.99 -20.85 -4.81
N ILE A 49 -18.13 -21.73 -3.82
CA ILE A 49 -17.06 -22.09 -2.88
C ILE A 49 -16.87 -23.61 -2.87
N HIS A 50 -15.63 -24.04 -3.09
CA HIS A 50 -15.23 -25.43 -2.82
C HIS A 50 -15.14 -25.66 -1.31
N ARG A 51 -16.01 -26.52 -0.79
CA ARG A 51 -16.03 -26.90 0.63
C ARG A 51 -15.17 -28.13 0.84
N THR A 52 -13.91 -27.95 1.21
CA THR A 52 -13.07 -29.04 1.73
C THR A 52 -12.82 -28.82 3.23
N THR A 53 -12.64 -29.90 3.97
CA THR A 53 -12.44 -29.85 5.45
C THR A 53 -11.16 -29.16 5.88
N ARG A 54 -10.24 -28.82 4.96
CA ARG A 54 -8.93 -28.23 5.26
C ARG A 54 -8.68 -26.84 4.64
N LYS A 55 -9.38 -26.48 3.55
CA LYS A 55 -9.17 -25.17 2.89
C LYS A 55 -10.42 -24.81 2.08
N GLN A 56 -10.84 -23.56 2.21
CA GLN A 56 -11.87 -22.98 1.36
C GLN A 56 -11.19 -22.31 0.16
N SER A 57 -11.70 -22.58 -1.03
CA SER A 57 -11.25 -21.91 -2.26
C SER A 57 -12.46 -21.54 -3.10
N LEU A 58 -12.35 -20.47 -3.86
CA LEU A 58 -13.37 -20.11 -4.84
C LEU A 58 -13.35 -21.09 -6.03
N THR A 59 -14.53 -21.35 -6.60
CA THR A 59 -14.66 -21.90 -7.95
C THR A 59 -14.39 -20.78 -8.98
N ASP A 60 -14.23 -21.12 -10.27
CA ASP A 60 -14.12 -20.11 -11.34
C ASP A 60 -15.37 -19.21 -11.38
N SER A 61 -16.57 -19.80 -11.25
CA SER A 61 -17.83 -19.05 -11.10
C SER A 61 -17.84 -18.19 -9.84
N GLY A 62 -17.28 -18.70 -8.74
CA GLY A 62 -17.14 -17.98 -7.48
C GLY A 62 -16.22 -16.77 -7.61
N GLN A 63 -15.12 -16.90 -8.34
CA GLN A 63 -14.17 -15.81 -8.55
C GLN A 63 -14.76 -14.69 -9.42
N LEU A 64 -15.48 -15.08 -10.49
CA LEU A 64 -16.19 -14.12 -11.33
C LEU A 64 -17.29 -13.40 -10.52
N TYR A 65 -18.12 -14.17 -9.81
CA TYR A 65 -19.22 -13.60 -9.04
C TYR A 65 -18.76 -12.74 -7.87
N TYR A 66 -17.64 -13.08 -7.24
CA TYR A 66 -17.02 -12.27 -6.19
C TYR A 66 -16.66 -10.87 -6.70
N ARG A 67 -16.01 -10.77 -7.86
CA ARG A 67 -15.67 -9.47 -8.49
C ARG A 67 -16.90 -8.63 -8.78
N GLU A 68 -17.95 -9.25 -9.34
CA GLU A 68 -19.19 -8.56 -9.65
C GLU A 68 -19.97 -8.15 -8.38
N CYS A 69 -19.99 -8.99 -7.33
CA CYS A 69 -20.56 -8.62 -6.04
C CYS A 69 -19.88 -7.38 -5.45
N LYS A 70 -18.55 -7.32 -5.49
CA LYS A 70 -17.82 -6.14 -5.00
C LYS A 70 -18.22 -4.88 -5.76
N ARG A 71 -18.26 -4.95 -7.09
CA ARG A 71 -18.67 -3.83 -7.93
C ARG A 71 -20.08 -3.34 -7.59
N ILE A 72 -21.05 -4.27 -7.49
CA ILE A 72 -22.45 -3.92 -7.16
C ILE A 72 -22.57 -3.29 -5.77
N LEU A 73 -21.86 -3.82 -4.76
CA LEU A 73 -21.87 -3.28 -3.41
C LEU A 73 -21.19 -1.90 -3.34
N GLU A 74 -20.15 -1.67 -4.14
CA GLU A 74 -19.53 -0.35 -4.31
C GLU A 74 -20.48 0.65 -4.99
N ASP A 75 -21.18 0.24 -6.06
CA ASP A 75 -22.15 1.08 -6.76
C ASP A 75 -23.33 1.46 -5.84
N LEU A 76 -23.79 0.50 -5.01
CA LEU A 76 -24.82 0.77 -4.00
C LEU A 76 -24.33 1.79 -2.97
N SER A 77 -23.12 1.61 -2.44
CA SER A 77 -22.53 2.55 -1.49
C SER A 77 -22.34 3.93 -2.11
N ASN A 78 -21.95 3.99 -3.39
CA ASN A 78 -21.83 5.25 -4.13
C ASN A 78 -23.18 5.95 -4.31
N ALA A 79 -24.25 5.20 -4.58
CA ALA A 79 -25.62 5.75 -4.67
C ALA A 79 -26.10 6.29 -3.33
N GLU A 80 -25.85 5.58 -2.23
CA GLU A 80 -26.14 6.04 -0.87
C GLU A 80 -25.33 7.31 -0.52
N ASN A 81 -24.05 7.36 -0.90
CA ASN A 81 -23.19 8.53 -0.71
C ASN A 81 -23.66 9.75 -1.53
N LEU A 82 -24.25 9.54 -2.73
CA LEU A 82 -24.84 10.65 -3.52
C LEU A 82 -26.00 11.31 -2.78
N ILE A 83 -26.82 10.55 -2.08
CA ILE A 83 -27.92 11.10 -1.26
C ILE A 83 -27.35 11.88 -0.07
N GLN A 84 -26.31 11.35 0.58
CA GLN A 84 -25.59 12.06 1.66
C GLN A 84 -24.93 13.36 1.17
N THR A 85 -24.57 13.44 -0.11
CA THR A 85 -24.04 14.67 -0.72
C THR A 85 -25.09 15.78 -0.79
N LEU A 86 -26.38 15.44 -0.83
CA LEU A 86 -27.50 16.41 -0.77
C LEU A 86 -27.63 17.02 0.62
N GLU A 87 -27.18 16.36 1.67
CA GLU A 87 -27.20 16.86 3.06
C GLU A 87 -25.97 17.71 3.43
N ASN A 88 -25.04 17.94 2.48
CA ASN A 88 -23.87 18.82 2.59
C ASN A 88 -22.92 18.57 3.78
N GLN A 89 -22.99 17.44 4.47
CA GLN A 89 -22.06 17.13 5.56
C GLN A 89 -21.25 15.87 5.26
N PRO A 90 -19.92 16.02 5.05
CA PRO A 90 -19.05 14.85 4.86
C PRO A 90 -18.95 14.06 6.18
N GLN A 91 -19.24 12.75 6.13
CA GLN A 91 -19.17 11.87 7.31
C GLN A 91 -18.72 10.44 6.94
N GLY A 92 -18.24 9.71 7.93
CA GLY A 92 -17.82 8.31 7.79
C GLY A 92 -16.30 8.14 7.82
N THR A 93 -15.79 6.97 7.42
CA THR A 93 -14.37 6.63 7.48
C THR A 93 -13.73 6.67 6.10
N VAL A 94 -12.62 7.40 5.95
CA VAL A 94 -11.74 7.38 4.77
C VAL A 94 -10.61 6.38 5.05
N LYS A 95 -10.50 5.34 4.22
CA LYS A 95 -9.47 4.31 4.34
C LYS A 95 -8.34 4.56 3.35
N ILE A 96 -7.13 4.74 3.86
CA ILE A 96 -5.96 5.14 3.07
C ILE A 96 -4.84 4.12 3.24
N ASN A 97 -4.33 3.60 2.14
CA ASN A 97 -3.09 2.84 2.13
C ASN A 97 -1.92 3.71 1.66
N CYS A 98 -0.79 3.61 2.35
CA CYS A 98 0.38 4.45 2.07
C CYS A 98 1.69 3.73 2.43
N PRO A 99 2.80 3.96 1.69
CA PRO A 99 4.12 3.53 2.10
C PRO A 99 4.52 4.10 3.46
N VAL A 100 5.17 3.27 4.28
CA VAL A 100 5.43 3.56 5.71
C VAL A 100 6.11 4.92 5.91
N THR A 101 7.19 5.19 5.22
CA THR A 101 7.96 6.45 5.40
C THR A 101 7.14 7.67 5.02
N TYR A 102 6.47 7.65 3.85
CA TYR A 102 5.65 8.77 3.41
C TYR A 102 4.42 8.96 4.31
N GLY A 103 3.83 7.86 4.74
CA GLY A 103 2.72 7.88 5.70
C GLY A 103 3.09 8.55 7.00
N ASN A 104 4.23 8.19 7.59
CA ASN A 104 4.67 8.75 8.87
C ASN A 104 5.13 10.21 8.76
N LYS A 105 5.93 10.53 7.73
CA LYS A 105 6.58 11.83 7.64
C LYS A 105 5.73 12.92 6.98
N VAL A 106 4.86 12.55 6.04
CA VAL A 106 4.06 13.51 5.26
C VAL A 106 2.57 13.39 5.57
N LEU A 107 2.01 12.17 5.47
CA LEU A 107 0.57 12.02 5.51
C LEU A 107 0.01 12.13 6.94
N ALA A 108 0.69 11.60 7.96
CA ALA A 108 0.21 11.62 9.34
C ALA A 108 0.00 13.04 9.90
N PRO A 109 0.91 14.01 9.72
CA PRO A 109 0.66 15.41 10.13
C PRO A 109 -0.55 16.02 9.42
N ILE A 110 -0.72 15.75 8.12
CA ILE A 110 -1.85 16.25 7.32
C ILE A 110 -3.16 15.64 7.80
N VAL A 111 -3.17 14.32 8.05
CA VAL A 111 -4.34 13.61 8.60
C VAL A 111 -4.74 14.17 9.96
N ALA A 112 -3.77 14.43 10.84
CA ALA A 112 -4.06 15.01 12.16
C ALA A 112 -4.72 16.39 12.04
N LYS A 113 -4.22 17.26 11.16
CA LYS A 113 -4.84 18.56 10.84
C LYS A 113 -6.24 18.40 10.24
N PHE A 114 -6.41 17.45 9.32
CA PHE A 114 -7.68 17.18 8.69
C PHE A 114 -8.75 16.79 9.71
N LEU A 115 -8.43 15.85 10.60
CA LEU A 115 -9.34 15.36 11.63
C LEU A 115 -9.74 16.46 12.63
N ALA A 116 -8.82 17.37 12.95
CA ALA A 116 -9.13 18.52 13.80
C ALA A 116 -10.18 19.46 13.18
N ASN A 117 -10.23 19.54 11.84
CA ASN A 117 -11.16 20.40 11.10
C ASN A 117 -12.45 19.69 10.63
N HIS A 118 -12.50 18.35 10.69
CA HIS A 118 -13.61 17.55 10.18
C HIS A 118 -14.04 16.49 11.21
N PRO A 119 -14.74 16.88 12.29
CA PRO A 119 -15.05 15.98 13.42
C PRO A 119 -16.01 14.82 13.07
N THR A 120 -16.71 14.91 11.93
CA THR A 120 -17.64 13.87 11.44
C THR A 120 -16.97 12.81 10.56
N ILE A 121 -15.69 13.02 10.19
CA ILE A 121 -14.91 12.08 9.38
C ILE A 121 -13.91 11.36 10.27
N ASN A 122 -13.80 10.05 10.07
CA ASN A 122 -12.72 9.23 10.61
C ASN A 122 -11.73 8.88 9.50
N VAL A 123 -10.47 8.61 9.84
CA VAL A 123 -9.45 8.14 8.90
C VAL A 123 -8.85 6.84 9.43
N GLU A 124 -8.82 5.82 8.59
CA GLU A 124 -8.07 4.59 8.81
C GLU A 124 -6.84 4.62 7.90
N LEU A 125 -5.66 4.78 8.51
CA LEU A 125 -4.39 4.87 7.79
C LEU A 125 -3.62 3.55 7.90
N VAL A 126 -3.53 2.81 6.80
CA VAL A 126 -2.84 1.52 6.71
C VAL A 126 -1.47 1.74 6.08
N LEU A 127 -0.41 1.62 6.88
CA LEU A 127 0.97 1.83 6.43
C LEU A 127 1.66 0.50 6.14
N ASN A 128 1.95 0.26 4.88
CA ASN A 128 2.76 -0.88 4.44
C ASN A 128 3.45 -0.55 3.11
N ASN A 129 4.51 -1.32 2.80
CA ASN A 129 5.25 -1.19 1.54
C ASN A 129 4.84 -2.25 0.51
N ASP A 130 3.87 -3.11 0.85
CA ASP A 130 3.39 -4.16 -0.03
C ASP A 130 2.43 -3.62 -1.07
N PHE A 131 2.31 -4.34 -2.18
CA PHE A 131 1.31 -4.04 -3.17
C PHE A 131 -0.08 -4.37 -2.62
N VAL A 132 -0.95 -3.37 -2.59
CA VAL A 132 -2.37 -3.55 -2.30
C VAL A 132 -3.12 -3.47 -3.62
N ASP A 133 -3.87 -4.52 -3.94
CA ASP A 133 -4.78 -4.51 -5.08
C ASP A 133 -5.99 -3.61 -4.74
N PRO A 134 -6.16 -2.49 -5.47
CA PRO A 134 -7.27 -1.57 -5.21
C PRO A 134 -8.64 -2.22 -5.30
N TYR A 135 -8.79 -3.22 -6.20
CA TYR A 135 -10.08 -3.85 -6.47
C TYR A 135 -10.43 -4.96 -5.49
N SER A 136 -9.43 -5.56 -4.83
CA SER A 136 -9.61 -6.63 -3.85
C SER A 136 -9.72 -6.14 -2.40
N SER A 137 -9.40 -4.87 -2.15
CA SER A 137 -9.40 -4.26 -0.81
C SER A 137 -10.55 -3.25 -0.63
N ASP A 138 -10.93 -3.00 0.60
CA ASP A 138 -11.88 -1.96 0.98
C ASP A 138 -11.21 -0.57 1.17
N ILE A 139 -10.04 -0.38 0.59
CA ILE A 139 -9.28 0.87 0.60
C ILE A 139 -9.91 1.88 -0.36
N ASP A 140 -10.15 3.10 0.13
CA ASP A 140 -10.69 4.22 -0.65
C ASP A 140 -9.59 4.90 -1.50
N LEU A 141 -8.44 5.16 -0.88
CA LEU A 141 -7.33 5.94 -1.44
C LEU A 141 -6.01 5.18 -1.25
N ILE A 142 -5.16 5.19 -2.27
CA ILE A 142 -3.85 4.54 -2.21
C ILE A 142 -2.78 5.54 -2.64
N VAL A 143 -1.78 5.74 -1.79
CA VAL A 143 -0.56 6.47 -2.17
C VAL A 143 0.44 5.49 -2.77
N ARG A 144 0.96 5.80 -3.95
CA ARG A 144 1.98 5.01 -4.66
C ARG A 144 3.17 5.86 -5.03
N ILE A 145 4.35 5.26 -4.92
CA ILE A 145 5.63 5.86 -5.31
C ILE A 145 6.19 5.05 -6.46
N GLY A 146 6.52 5.74 -7.54
CA GLY A 146 7.06 5.18 -8.77
C GLY A 146 6.13 5.30 -9.97
N ASP A 147 6.60 4.79 -11.10
CA ASP A 147 5.84 4.83 -12.35
C ASP A 147 4.58 3.99 -12.25
N LEU A 148 3.53 4.50 -12.86
CA LEU A 148 2.26 3.80 -12.95
C LEU A 148 2.24 2.98 -14.24
N SER A 149 1.86 1.72 -14.15
CA SER A 149 1.44 0.94 -15.30
C SER A 149 0.01 1.35 -15.70
N ASP A 150 -0.35 1.07 -16.95
CA ASP A 150 -1.71 1.31 -17.44
C ASP A 150 -2.74 0.65 -16.51
N SER A 151 -3.60 1.46 -15.91
CA SER A 151 -4.66 1.00 -15.01
C SER A 151 -5.91 1.86 -15.22
N SER A 152 -7.06 1.30 -14.88
CA SER A 152 -8.34 2.02 -14.89
C SER A 152 -8.51 2.98 -13.70
N LEU A 153 -7.50 3.09 -12.82
CA LEU A 153 -7.52 3.98 -11.67
C LEU A 153 -7.31 5.43 -12.07
N VAL A 154 -7.96 6.31 -11.33
CA VAL A 154 -7.66 7.73 -11.39
C VAL A 154 -6.38 8.00 -10.62
N ALA A 155 -5.42 8.66 -11.25
CA ALA A 155 -4.16 9.05 -10.63
C ALA A 155 -4.07 10.57 -10.46
N ARG A 156 -3.68 11.01 -9.27
CA ARG A 156 -3.34 12.40 -8.96
C ARG A 156 -1.90 12.47 -8.51
N TYR A 157 -1.10 13.28 -9.19
CA TYR A 157 0.28 13.54 -8.80
C TYR A 157 0.32 14.34 -7.50
N LEU A 158 1.17 13.90 -6.56
CA LEU A 158 1.33 14.53 -5.24
C LEU A 158 2.71 15.20 -5.06
N GLY A 159 3.68 14.89 -5.91
CA GLY A 159 5.06 15.38 -5.82
C GLY A 159 6.07 14.29 -6.15
N ASP A 160 7.33 14.57 -5.90
CA ASP A 160 8.44 13.68 -6.17
C ASP A 160 9.03 13.08 -4.88
N TYR A 161 9.43 11.83 -4.97
CA TYR A 161 10.06 11.08 -3.89
C TYR A 161 11.56 11.03 -4.14
N GLU A 162 12.26 11.96 -3.51
CA GLU A 162 13.70 12.12 -3.64
C GLU A 162 14.44 11.19 -2.69
N MET A 163 15.60 10.73 -3.11
CA MET A 163 16.51 9.88 -2.34
C MET A 163 17.83 10.59 -2.14
N CYS A 164 18.51 10.30 -1.03
CA CYS A 164 19.86 10.77 -0.79
C CYS A 164 20.74 9.68 -0.18
N TYR A 165 22.02 9.73 -0.47
CA TYR A 165 23.03 8.97 0.24
C TYR A 165 23.49 9.74 1.46
N CYS A 166 23.55 9.08 2.62
CA CYS A 166 24.04 9.70 3.84
C CYS A 166 24.80 8.72 4.73
N ALA A 167 25.61 9.26 5.62
CA ALA A 167 26.33 8.51 6.65
C ALA A 167 26.59 9.42 7.86
N ALA A 168 26.87 8.81 9.02
CA ALA A 168 27.25 9.55 10.21
C ALA A 168 28.66 10.19 10.05
N PRO A 169 28.92 11.41 10.60
CA PRO A 169 30.23 12.05 10.56
C PRO A 169 31.35 11.15 11.13
N GLU A 170 31.07 10.45 12.23
CA GLU A 170 32.02 9.53 12.84
C GLU A 170 32.43 8.39 11.89
N TYR A 171 31.46 7.84 11.16
CA TYR A 171 31.72 6.83 10.16
C TYR A 171 32.66 7.35 9.05
N LEU A 172 32.37 8.53 8.52
CA LEU A 172 33.15 9.15 7.46
C LEU A 172 34.58 9.47 7.90
N ASN A 173 34.77 9.87 9.15
CA ASN A 173 36.09 10.18 9.71
C ASN A 173 36.99 8.93 9.89
N GLN A 174 36.38 7.73 9.98
CA GLN A 174 37.11 6.47 10.26
C GLN A 174 37.33 5.62 9.01
N HIS A 175 36.73 5.99 7.87
CA HIS A 175 36.76 5.20 6.64
C HIS A 175 37.31 6.01 5.46
N ALA A 176 37.59 5.33 4.35
CA ALA A 176 38.05 5.96 3.13
C ALA A 176 37.05 7.01 2.63
N GLU A 177 37.55 8.03 1.94
CA GLU A 177 36.69 9.09 1.39
C GLU A 177 35.80 8.56 0.26
N ILE A 178 34.55 9.00 0.23
CA ILE A 178 33.55 8.62 -0.78
C ILE A 178 33.37 9.82 -1.72
N ARG A 179 33.86 9.72 -2.94
CA ARG A 179 33.81 10.78 -3.97
C ARG A 179 32.95 10.41 -5.17
N VAL A 180 32.85 9.12 -5.48
CA VAL A 180 32.10 8.58 -6.61
C VAL A 180 31.30 7.34 -6.19
N LEU A 181 30.32 6.94 -6.99
CA LEU A 181 29.45 5.78 -6.68
C LEU A 181 30.24 4.46 -6.54
N GLU A 182 31.34 4.35 -7.25
CA GLU A 182 32.21 3.16 -7.22
C GLU A 182 32.85 2.96 -5.84
N ASP A 183 33.12 4.04 -5.10
CA ASP A 183 33.72 3.98 -3.76
C ASP A 183 32.80 3.26 -2.78
N LEU A 184 31.48 3.32 -3.00
CA LEU A 184 30.47 2.61 -2.16
C LEU A 184 30.73 1.11 -2.07
N ALA A 185 31.42 0.52 -3.04
CA ALA A 185 31.77 -0.90 -3.01
C ALA A 185 32.72 -1.28 -1.86
N GLN A 186 33.47 -0.30 -1.33
CA GLN A 186 34.42 -0.46 -0.22
C GLN A 186 33.78 -0.18 1.15
N HIS A 187 32.53 0.29 1.15
CA HIS A 187 31.83 0.68 2.36
C HIS A 187 30.68 -0.27 2.69
N PRO A 188 30.50 -0.61 3.99
CA PRO A 188 29.31 -1.34 4.42
C PRO A 188 28.05 -0.55 4.12
N SER A 189 27.06 -1.22 3.57
CA SER A 189 25.78 -0.65 3.20
C SER A 189 24.64 -1.10 4.12
N LEU A 190 23.64 -0.24 4.25
CA LEU A 190 22.39 -0.50 4.96
C LEU A 190 21.29 -0.66 3.91
N GLY A 191 20.85 -1.91 3.70
CA GLY A 191 19.99 -2.30 2.58
C GLY A 191 18.51 -2.29 2.94
N PHE A 192 17.68 -1.71 2.07
CA PHE A 192 16.23 -1.80 2.20
C PHE A 192 15.73 -3.05 1.46
N SER A 193 14.99 -3.92 2.18
CA SER A 193 14.36 -5.10 1.61
C SER A 193 12.91 -4.82 1.25
N TYR A 194 12.57 -4.97 -0.04
CA TYR A 194 11.17 -5.03 -0.44
C TYR A 194 10.69 -6.47 -0.26
N SER A 195 9.48 -6.67 0.28
CA SER A 195 8.90 -8.00 0.30
C SER A 195 8.62 -8.43 -1.14
N SER A 196 9.51 -9.28 -1.69
CA SER A 196 9.15 -10.07 -2.85
C SER A 196 8.07 -11.05 -2.40
N ARG A 197 6.97 -11.20 -3.15
CA ARG A 197 6.03 -12.30 -2.95
C ARG A 197 6.83 -13.62 -2.90
N ARG A 198 7.12 -14.11 -1.71
CA ARG A 198 7.42 -15.52 -1.52
C ARG A 198 6.08 -16.24 -1.64
N ASP A 199 5.90 -16.98 -2.72
CA ASP A 199 4.83 -17.97 -2.76
C ASP A 199 4.95 -18.84 -1.52
N VAL A 200 3.82 -19.15 -0.91
CA VAL A 200 3.68 -19.95 0.32
C VAL A 200 4.30 -21.36 0.18
N SER A 201 4.86 -21.70 -0.99
CA SER A 201 5.51 -22.96 -1.33
C SER A 201 7.02 -22.99 -1.18
N GLY A 202 7.68 -21.87 -0.78
CA GLY A 202 9.12 -21.86 -0.46
C GLY A 202 10.07 -22.19 -1.63
N ARG A 203 9.62 -22.06 -2.88
CA ARG A 203 10.46 -22.27 -4.06
C ARG A 203 10.70 -20.94 -4.77
N ASP A 204 11.96 -20.61 -5.02
CA ASP A 204 12.37 -19.55 -5.92
C ASP A 204 11.84 -19.88 -7.32
N THR A 205 10.74 -19.27 -7.74
CA THR A 205 10.28 -19.35 -9.11
C THR A 205 11.08 -18.39 -9.96
N GLN A 206 12.23 -18.87 -10.49
CA GLN A 206 12.77 -18.37 -11.73
C GLN A 206 11.69 -18.49 -12.81
N ALA A 207 11.42 -17.36 -13.47
CA ALA A 207 10.43 -17.22 -14.50
C ALA A 207 10.41 -18.36 -15.53
N ARG A 208 9.34 -19.14 -15.56
CA ARG A 208 8.90 -19.87 -16.74
C ARG A 208 7.37 -19.79 -16.84
N GLY A 209 6.97 -19.11 -17.86
CA GLY A 209 5.71 -18.97 -18.55
C GLY A 209 4.47 -19.69 -18.01
N ALA A 210 3.50 -18.89 -17.53
CA ALA A 210 2.09 -19.13 -17.74
C ALA A 210 1.36 -17.79 -17.63
N GLN A 211 0.73 -17.39 -18.72
CA GLN A 211 -0.03 -16.17 -18.92
C GLN A 211 -1.29 -16.17 -18.07
N SER A 212 -1.39 -15.18 -17.17
CA SER A 212 -2.66 -14.58 -16.78
C SER A 212 -2.45 -13.06 -16.75
N SER A 213 -2.97 -12.42 -17.76
CA SER A 213 -2.58 -11.11 -18.26
C SER A 213 -3.08 -9.89 -17.49
N GLU A 214 -3.67 -9.99 -16.31
CA GLU A 214 -4.21 -8.82 -15.59
C GLU A 214 -3.56 -8.53 -14.24
N SER A 215 -2.93 -9.48 -13.60
CA SER A 215 -2.21 -9.25 -12.33
C SER A 215 -0.75 -8.78 -12.49
N GLN A 216 -0.21 -8.79 -13.71
CA GLN A 216 1.13 -8.29 -14.03
C GLN A 216 1.18 -6.78 -14.29
N LEU A 217 0.03 -6.12 -14.51
CA LEU A 217 -0.05 -4.72 -14.91
C LEU A 217 0.25 -3.71 -13.81
N LEU A 218 0.29 -4.11 -12.54
CA LEU A 218 0.48 -3.19 -11.41
C LEU A 218 1.72 -3.49 -10.55
N ALA A 219 2.54 -4.45 -10.93
CA ALA A 219 3.81 -4.68 -10.24
C ALA A 219 4.82 -3.60 -10.66
N PRO A 220 5.51 -2.93 -9.72
CA PRO A 220 6.54 -1.95 -10.06
C PRO A 220 7.67 -2.64 -10.81
N GLN A 221 7.71 -2.44 -12.12
CA GLN A 221 8.86 -2.82 -12.95
C GLN A 221 9.97 -1.82 -12.61
N ASN A 222 11.10 -2.25 -12.10
CA ASN A 222 12.34 -1.50 -11.84
C ASN A 222 12.73 -1.21 -10.38
N HIS A 223 12.35 -2.03 -9.39
CA HIS A 223 13.04 -1.94 -8.10
C HIS A 223 14.45 -2.57 -8.11
N GLN A 224 14.81 -3.33 -9.15
CA GLN A 224 16.12 -4.01 -9.21
C GLN A 224 17.28 -3.10 -9.66
N ALA A 225 17.02 -2.05 -10.42
CA ALA A 225 18.10 -1.22 -10.98
C ALA A 225 18.72 -0.23 -9.96
N THR A 226 17.92 0.26 -8.99
CA THR A 226 18.41 1.23 -8.00
C THR A 226 19.19 0.63 -6.84
N HIS A 227 19.05 -0.68 -6.58
CA HIS A 227 19.83 -1.38 -5.55
C HIS A 227 21.19 -1.90 -6.05
N SER A 228 21.42 -1.92 -7.37
CA SER A 228 22.60 -2.55 -7.94
C SER A 228 23.92 -1.83 -7.64
N ALA A 229 23.90 -0.51 -7.41
CA ALA A 229 25.11 0.26 -7.11
C ALA A 229 25.51 0.16 -5.62
N VAL A 230 24.53 0.19 -4.70
CA VAL A 230 24.78 0.07 -3.25
C VAL A 230 25.11 -1.36 -2.84
N ASN A 231 24.64 -2.36 -3.58
CA ASN A 231 24.86 -3.78 -3.27
C ASN A 231 26.21 -4.35 -3.70
N LYS A 232 27.14 -3.53 -4.23
CA LYS A 232 28.50 -4.01 -4.53
C LYS A 232 29.37 -4.12 -3.27
N GLY A 233 29.01 -3.43 -2.18
CA GLY A 233 29.66 -3.54 -0.88
C GLY A 233 29.01 -4.59 0.03
N GLN A 234 29.61 -4.83 1.20
CA GLN A 234 29.06 -5.73 2.20
C GLN A 234 27.79 -5.12 2.83
N VAL A 235 26.63 -5.75 2.65
CA VAL A 235 25.41 -5.36 3.34
C VAL A 235 25.50 -5.81 4.79
N ARG A 236 25.50 -4.89 5.76
CA ARG A 236 25.59 -5.20 7.19
C ARG A 236 24.22 -5.32 7.88
N LEU A 237 23.23 -4.61 7.38
CA LEU A 237 21.86 -4.66 7.90
C LEU A 237 20.89 -4.59 6.73
N MET A 238 19.90 -5.47 6.74
CA MET A 238 18.76 -5.46 5.83
C MET A 238 17.47 -5.26 6.62
N SER A 239 16.61 -4.33 6.19
CA SER A 239 15.30 -4.14 6.81
C SER A 239 14.29 -3.62 5.78
N ASN A 240 13.01 -3.99 5.94
CA ASN A 240 11.89 -3.39 5.20
C ASN A 240 11.33 -2.12 5.88
N ASN A 241 12.03 -1.60 6.88
CA ASN A 241 11.67 -0.38 7.59
C ASN A 241 12.85 0.61 7.55
N GLY A 242 12.59 1.81 6.99
CA GLY A 242 13.59 2.86 6.83
C GLY A 242 14.11 3.40 8.16
N ASP A 243 13.28 3.47 9.21
CA ASP A 243 13.70 3.96 10.52
C ASP A 243 14.76 3.06 11.17
N VAL A 244 14.62 1.73 11.01
CA VAL A 244 15.63 0.77 11.50
C VAL A 244 16.98 1.05 10.83
N LEU A 245 17.00 1.30 9.53
CA LEU A 245 18.22 1.60 8.78
C LEU A 245 18.78 2.98 9.15
N ARG A 246 17.91 3.98 9.35
CA ARG A 246 18.29 5.31 9.82
C ARG A 246 18.98 5.27 11.18
N TYR A 247 18.45 4.51 12.14
CA TYR A 247 19.09 4.32 13.44
C TYR A 247 20.47 3.67 13.31
N ALA A 248 20.63 2.67 12.43
CA ALA A 248 21.93 2.06 12.18
C ALA A 248 22.93 3.05 11.56
N ALA A 249 22.49 3.89 10.62
CA ALA A 249 23.32 4.92 10.03
C ALA A 249 23.81 5.94 11.07
N LEU A 250 22.92 6.40 11.98
CA LEU A 250 23.26 7.30 13.08
C LEU A 250 24.31 6.71 14.04
N GLN A 251 24.35 5.39 14.17
CA GLN A 251 25.38 4.68 14.97
C GLN A 251 26.67 4.38 14.18
N GLY A 252 26.82 4.95 12.98
CA GLY A 252 28.03 4.77 12.18
C GLY A 252 28.22 3.34 11.64
N VAL A 253 27.13 2.57 11.43
CA VAL A 253 27.24 1.18 10.94
C VAL A 253 27.63 1.10 9.47
N GLY A 254 27.30 2.13 8.66
CA GLY A 254 27.60 2.17 7.24
C GLY A 254 26.86 3.27 6.48
N VAL A 255 26.92 3.18 5.16
CA VAL A 255 26.26 4.11 4.24
C VAL A 255 24.81 3.74 4.02
N LEU A 256 23.95 4.75 3.99
CA LEU A 256 22.51 4.63 3.84
C LEU A 256 22.02 5.36 2.58
N LEU A 257 21.20 4.71 1.77
CA LEU A 257 20.38 5.33 0.73
C LEU A 257 18.93 5.28 1.17
N GLN A 258 18.35 6.45 1.45
CA GLN A 258 16.96 6.56 1.91
C GLN A 258 16.27 7.80 1.34
N PRO A 259 14.93 7.86 1.44
CA PRO A 259 14.21 9.08 1.09
C PRO A 259 14.68 10.27 1.92
N THR A 260 14.91 11.38 1.26
CA THR A 260 15.35 12.64 1.90
C THR A 260 14.42 13.03 3.05
N ILE A 261 13.11 12.85 2.88
CA ILE A 261 12.10 13.13 3.93
C ILE A 261 12.28 12.31 5.23
N LEU A 262 12.98 11.17 5.17
CA LEU A 262 13.24 10.34 6.34
C LEU A 262 14.40 10.88 7.19
N VAL A 263 15.42 11.42 6.53
CA VAL A 263 16.72 11.79 7.14
C VAL A 263 16.97 13.30 7.18
N ALA A 264 16.03 14.12 6.70
CA ALA A 264 16.16 15.56 6.61
C ALA A 264 16.53 16.20 7.95
N GLU A 265 15.84 15.85 9.04
CA GLU A 265 16.09 16.40 10.36
C GLU A 265 17.49 16.06 10.88
N GLU A 266 17.98 14.84 10.61
CA GLU A 266 19.31 14.40 11.03
C GLU A 266 20.40 15.10 10.21
N ILE A 267 20.14 15.37 8.93
CA ILE A 267 21.06 16.11 8.08
C ILE A 267 21.13 17.58 8.54
N GLU A 268 19.99 18.22 8.78
CA GLU A 268 19.93 19.60 9.29
C GLU A 268 20.65 19.76 10.63
N ARG A 269 20.57 18.74 11.49
CA ARG A 269 21.26 18.72 12.80
C ARG A 269 22.72 18.28 12.72
N GLY A 270 23.21 17.92 11.52
CA GLY A 270 24.57 17.43 11.33
C GLY A 270 24.85 16.04 11.92
N MET A 271 23.80 15.30 12.29
CA MET A 271 23.94 13.91 12.80
C MET A 271 24.16 12.90 11.67
N LEU A 272 23.67 13.22 10.48
CA LEU A 272 24.01 12.56 9.22
C LEU A 272 24.53 13.62 8.25
N LEU A 273 25.46 13.23 7.39
CA LEU A 273 25.93 14.07 6.29
C LEU A 273 25.48 13.45 4.99
N GLU A 274 24.95 14.29 4.10
CA GLU A 274 24.72 13.89 2.73
C GLU A 274 26.06 13.66 2.04
N ILE A 275 26.19 12.54 1.35
CA ILE A 275 27.35 12.19 0.56
C ILE A 275 26.91 12.01 -0.89
N LEU A 276 27.83 12.17 -1.84
CA LEU A 276 27.57 12.03 -3.28
C LEU A 276 26.37 12.90 -3.75
N PRO A 277 26.32 14.21 -3.43
CA PRO A 277 25.20 15.05 -3.81
C PRO A 277 25.00 15.06 -5.33
N GLY A 278 23.77 14.93 -5.77
CA GLY A 278 23.41 14.83 -7.18
C GLY A 278 23.68 13.46 -7.84
N MET A 279 24.19 12.47 -7.11
CA MET A 279 24.45 11.11 -7.62
C MET A 279 23.40 10.12 -7.11
N ALA A 280 22.43 10.54 -6.34
CA ALA A 280 21.31 9.71 -5.93
C ALA A 280 20.44 9.32 -7.14
N PRO A 281 19.68 8.21 -7.05
CA PRO A 281 18.74 7.85 -8.08
C PRO A 281 17.75 8.97 -8.40
N LEU A 282 17.29 9.04 -9.66
CA LEU A 282 16.30 10.03 -10.08
C LEU A 282 15.05 9.97 -9.18
N PRO A 283 14.45 11.11 -8.85
CA PRO A 283 13.22 11.19 -8.08
C PRO A 283 12.13 10.33 -8.71
N LYS A 284 11.29 9.72 -7.89
CA LYS A 284 10.14 8.93 -8.34
C LYS A 284 8.85 9.69 -8.09
N PRO A 285 7.91 9.71 -9.04
CA PRO A 285 6.65 10.40 -8.84
C PRO A 285 5.82 9.71 -7.74
N ILE A 286 5.14 10.53 -6.94
CA ILE A 286 4.17 10.08 -5.93
C ILE A 286 2.79 10.33 -6.48
N HIS A 287 1.92 9.33 -6.42
CA HIS A 287 0.55 9.43 -6.90
C HIS A 287 -0.44 9.02 -5.82
N LEU A 288 -1.58 9.71 -5.79
CA LEU A 288 -2.79 9.27 -5.13
C LEU A 288 -3.68 8.56 -6.13
N LEU A 289 -4.03 7.31 -5.85
CA LEU A 289 -4.83 6.46 -6.71
C LEU A 289 -6.19 6.18 -6.07
N TYR A 290 -7.24 6.16 -6.88
CA TYR A 290 -8.59 5.77 -6.47
C TYR A 290 -9.42 5.25 -7.66
N LYS A 291 -10.48 4.47 -7.36
CA LYS A 291 -11.19 3.66 -8.35
C LYS A 291 -12.07 4.47 -9.32
N THR A 292 -12.64 5.58 -8.91
CA THR A 292 -13.65 6.31 -9.69
C THR A 292 -13.42 7.81 -9.67
N LYS A 293 -13.75 8.49 -10.79
CA LYS A 293 -13.73 9.96 -10.87
C LYS A 293 -14.76 10.63 -9.95
N GLN A 294 -15.84 9.92 -9.61
CA GLN A 294 -16.87 10.39 -8.67
C GLN A 294 -16.53 9.89 -7.26
N LEU A 295 -15.75 10.66 -6.54
CA LEU A 295 -15.46 10.39 -5.14
C LEU A 295 -16.70 10.68 -4.26
N SER A 296 -16.89 9.85 -3.23
CA SER A 296 -17.81 10.19 -2.13
C SER A 296 -17.43 11.53 -1.49
N LEU A 297 -18.38 12.19 -0.84
CA LEU A 297 -18.13 13.51 -0.25
C LEU A 297 -16.96 13.48 0.75
N LYS A 298 -16.90 12.48 1.61
CA LYS A 298 -15.80 12.29 2.57
C LYS A 298 -14.43 12.18 1.89
N ASN A 299 -14.35 11.36 0.82
CA ASN A 299 -13.10 11.14 0.09
C ASN A 299 -12.68 12.39 -0.69
N ARG A 300 -13.64 13.08 -1.30
CA ARG A 300 -13.37 14.33 -2.02
C ARG A 300 -12.86 15.42 -1.07
N THR A 301 -13.52 15.60 0.08
CA THR A 301 -13.09 16.56 1.11
C THR A 301 -11.67 16.29 1.59
N PHE A 302 -11.34 15.01 1.81
CA PHE A 302 -9.98 14.63 2.19
C PHE A 302 -8.97 14.91 1.08
N VAL A 303 -9.26 14.54 -0.17
CA VAL A 303 -8.36 14.73 -1.31
C VAL A 303 -8.09 16.21 -1.56
N GLU A 304 -9.14 17.05 -1.52
CA GLU A 304 -9.00 18.50 -1.68
C GLU A 304 -8.12 19.11 -0.55
N PHE A 305 -8.34 18.68 0.68
CA PHE A 305 -7.53 19.12 1.82
C PHE A 305 -6.06 18.68 1.67
N LEU A 306 -5.83 17.41 1.31
CA LEU A 306 -4.48 16.86 1.09
C LEU A 306 -3.72 17.66 0.03
N LEU A 307 -4.33 17.92 -1.12
CA LEU A 307 -3.71 18.67 -2.20
C LEU A 307 -3.40 20.11 -1.79
N ALA A 308 -4.30 20.75 -1.03
CA ALA A 308 -4.07 22.10 -0.51
C ALA A 308 -2.92 22.17 0.49
N GLU A 309 -2.73 21.14 1.34
CA GLU A 309 -1.62 21.10 2.29
C GLU A 309 -0.27 20.81 1.60
N LEU A 310 -0.26 19.95 0.56
CA LEU A 310 0.96 19.63 -0.20
C LEU A 310 1.42 20.77 -1.14
N SER A 311 0.54 21.74 -1.44
CA SER A 311 0.86 22.89 -2.30
C SER A 311 1.46 24.09 -1.53
N LYS A 312 1.58 23.96 -0.19
CA LYS A 312 2.18 25.01 0.68
C LYS A 312 3.69 24.86 0.77
#